data_c95f4e57e891f67a2bee231fef95990e
#
_entry.id   c95f4e57e891f67a2bee231fef95990e
#
_cell.length_a   1.000
_cell.length_b   1.000
_cell.length_c   1.000
_cell.angle_alpha   90.00
_cell.angle_beta   90.00
_cell.angle_gamma   90.00
#
_symmetry.space_group_name_H-M   'P 1'
#
loop_
_entity.id
_entity.type
_entity.pdbx_description
1 polymer ?
#
loop_
_entity_poly.entity_id
_entity_poly.type
_entity_poly.pdbx_seq_one_letter_code
_entity_poly.pdbx_strand_id
1 'polypeptide(L)'
;MNKFNKLHLEEIPVVFSCDDNYIPYLTVAIKSLIDNSSDKYFYLIYIFHNGISVPNQNVVRKFNNNNVKIQFINVKRKLSSLTKNLHLRDYYSESIYFRLFIPSIFKDYDKVIYLDSDMVILDDVSKLYHIDLKDNLVAAVSDAVVALDENLKDYVVNYVGVDKAEDYFNSGMLVMNVKAFKDAKIEERFIHLLNTYCFSTVAPDQDYLNALCKNRVLHLPSSWNKMMMDSKKEDELHIVHYNMFLKPWLYKGVRYEDYFWKYAVRTPFYFSLKQGQVDYSKEKQQEDLECSKKMVESALEFLQDDNSFKNVLALQQAK
;
A
#
# COMPACT_ATOMS: atom_id res chain seq x y z
N MET A 1 -25.51 39.60 -6.45
CA MET A 1 -24.76 38.90 -5.39
C MET A 1 -25.25 37.46 -5.37
N ASN A 2 -24.64 36.59 -6.19
CA ASN A 2 -24.94 35.16 -6.18
C ASN A 2 -24.09 34.50 -5.10
N LYS A 3 -24.71 34.13 -3.99
CA LYS A 3 -24.17 33.17 -3.04
C LYS A 3 -24.12 31.81 -3.78
N PHE A 4 -22.94 31.42 -4.28
CA PHE A 4 -22.73 30.04 -4.66
C PHE A 4 -22.95 29.17 -3.42
N ASN A 5 -24.07 28.43 -3.40
CA ASN A 5 -24.21 27.26 -2.54
C ASN A 5 -23.02 26.34 -2.86
N LYS A 6 -22.03 26.28 -2.00
CA LYS A 6 -21.08 25.16 -1.99
C LYS A 6 -21.93 23.92 -1.73
N LEU A 7 -22.30 23.19 -2.78
CA LEU A 7 -22.77 21.82 -2.64
C LEU A 7 -21.74 21.11 -1.75
N HIS A 8 -22.19 20.55 -0.63
CA HIS A 8 -21.34 19.66 0.17
C HIS A 8 -21.16 18.39 -0.64
N LEU A 9 -20.05 18.34 -1.40
CA LEU A 9 -19.65 17.12 -2.11
C LEU A 9 -19.29 16.06 -1.07
N GLU A 10 -19.62 14.80 -1.35
CA GLU A 10 -19.19 13.68 -0.54
C GLU A 10 -17.65 13.61 -0.52
N GLU A 11 -17.07 13.45 0.67
CA GLU A 11 -15.63 13.38 0.86
C GLU A 11 -15.12 11.94 0.65
N ILE A 12 -14.11 11.80 -0.19
CA ILE A 12 -13.42 10.52 -0.44
C ILE A 12 -12.03 10.61 0.19
N PRO A 13 -11.81 10.01 1.38
CA PRO A 13 -10.52 9.98 2.04
C PRO A 13 -9.59 8.98 1.38
N VAL A 14 -8.44 9.46 0.87
CA VAL A 14 -7.38 8.64 0.27
C VAL A 14 -6.09 8.87 1.05
N VAL A 15 -5.44 7.81 1.50
CA VAL A 15 -4.19 7.87 2.26
C VAL A 15 -3.05 7.28 1.47
N PHE A 16 -1.93 7.97 1.43
CA PHE A 16 -0.63 7.49 0.98
C PHE A 16 0.35 7.48 2.16
N SER A 17 1.33 6.60 2.11
CA SER A 17 2.51 6.63 2.99
C SER A 17 3.75 6.91 2.18
N CYS A 18 4.60 7.85 2.67
CA CYS A 18 5.74 8.28 1.89
C CYS A 18 6.87 8.82 2.81
N ASP A 19 8.11 8.63 2.40
CA ASP A 19 9.26 9.37 2.89
C ASP A 19 9.68 10.48 1.91
N ASP A 20 10.69 11.26 2.27
CA ASP A 20 11.13 12.40 1.45
C ASP A 20 11.71 11.98 0.09
N ASN A 21 12.33 10.79 0.02
CA ASN A 21 12.93 10.26 -1.21
C ASN A 21 11.87 9.77 -2.21
N TYR A 22 10.70 9.37 -1.71
CA TYR A 22 9.62 8.83 -2.52
C TYR A 22 8.68 9.92 -3.09
N ILE A 23 8.87 11.19 -2.75
CA ILE A 23 8.05 12.32 -3.23
C ILE A 23 7.95 12.39 -4.76
N PRO A 24 9.01 12.15 -5.56
CA PRO A 24 8.89 12.16 -7.02
C PRO A 24 7.86 11.14 -7.54
N TYR A 25 7.83 9.95 -6.99
CA TYR A 25 6.92 8.86 -7.40
C TYR A 25 5.50 9.12 -6.90
N LEU A 26 5.35 9.52 -5.65
CA LEU A 26 4.07 9.95 -5.08
C LEU A 26 3.42 11.06 -5.92
N THR A 27 4.19 12.02 -6.44
CA THR A 27 3.61 13.08 -7.29
C THR A 27 3.04 12.55 -8.59
N VAL A 28 3.59 11.46 -9.14
CA VAL A 28 3.04 10.77 -10.32
C VAL A 28 1.73 10.07 -9.96
N ALA A 29 1.69 9.38 -8.83
CA ALA A 29 0.47 8.73 -8.32
C ALA A 29 -0.64 9.76 -8.07
N ILE A 30 -0.35 10.85 -7.36
CA ILE A 30 -1.31 11.95 -7.10
C ILE A 30 -1.77 12.59 -8.41
N LYS A 31 -0.85 12.85 -9.35
CA LYS A 31 -1.22 13.43 -10.65
C LYS A 31 -2.17 12.53 -11.43
N SER A 32 -1.91 11.23 -11.43
CA SER A 32 -2.80 10.26 -12.10
C SER A 32 -4.17 10.18 -11.41
N LEU A 33 -4.21 10.18 -10.07
CA LEU A 33 -5.47 10.19 -9.31
C LEU A 33 -6.31 11.43 -9.66
N ILE A 34 -5.71 12.62 -9.63
CA ILE A 34 -6.40 13.88 -9.92
C ILE A 34 -6.97 13.90 -11.33
N ASP A 35 -6.22 13.42 -12.31
CA ASP A 35 -6.65 13.43 -13.71
C ASP A 35 -7.81 12.48 -14.00
N ASN A 36 -8.01 11.47 -13.16
CA ASN A 36 -9.06 10.47 -13.29
C ASN A 36 -10.15 10.61 -12.21
N SER A 37 -10.07 11.62 -11.34
CA SER A 37 -11.08 11.89 -10.34
C SER A 37 -12.30 12.60 -10.92
N SER A 38 -13.51 12.23 -10.47
CA SER A 38 -14.77 12.87 -10.83
C SER A 38 -14.93 14.23 -10.14
N ASP A 39 -15.59 15.18 -10.78
CA ASP A 39 -16.00 16.46 -10.19
C ASP A 39 -17.22 16.36 -9.24
N LYS A 40 -17.81 15.15 -9.14
CA LYS A 40 -18.96 14.87 -8.26
C LYS A 40 -18.57 14.69 -6.80
N TYR A 41 -17.28 14.47 -6.50
CA TYR A 41 -16.77 14.17 -5.17
C TYR A 41 -15.66 15.15 -4.78
N PHE A 42 -15.35 15.20 -3.47
CA PHE A 42 -14.25 15.96 -2.92
C PHE A 42 -13.20 14.98 -2.37
N TYR A 43 -12.03 14.89 -2.99
CA TYR A 43 -10.97 13.96 -2.61
C TYR A 43 -10.07 14.60 -1.56
N LEU A 44 -10.02 13.99 -0.38
CA LEU A 44 -9.11 14.36 0.69
C LEU A 44 -7.92 13.42 0.67
N ILE A 45 -6.81 13.88 0.11
CA ILE A 45 -5.56 13.11 0.02
C ILE A 45 -4.72 13.41 1.24
N TYR A 46 -4.48 12.38 2.04
CA TYR A 46 -3.64 12.45 3.23
C TYR A 46 -2.32 11.72 2.98
N ILE A 47 -1.20 12.36 3.31
CA ILE A 47 0.14 11.80 3.15
C ILE A 47 0.72 11.58 4.54
N PHE A 48 0.83 10.31 4.95
CA PHE A 48 1.48 9.91 6.18
C PHE A 48 2.99 9.94 6.01
N HIS A 49 3.68 10.54 6.96
CA HIS A 49 5.14 10.66 6.92
C HIS A 49 5.76 10.75 8.31
N ASN A 50 7.07 10.51 8.39
CA ASN A 50 7.87 10.70 9.59
C ASN A 50 8.90 11.86 9.51
N GLY A 51 8.91 12.61 8.36
CA GLY A 51 9.87 13.70 8.21
C GLY A 51 9.99 14.30 6.80
N ILE A 52 8.91 14.36 5.99
CA ILE A 52 8.97 15.03 4.68
C ILE A 52 9.32 16.51 4.84
N SER A 53 10.30 16.97 4.06
CA SER A 53 10.78 18.35 4.05
C SER A 53 9.71 19.36 3.62
N VAL A 54 9.75 20.57 4.18
CA VAL A 54 8.78 21.63 3.84
C VAL A 54 8.81 21.97 2.33
N PRO A 55 9.98 22.08 1.67
CA PRO A 55 10.01 22.29 0.22
C PRO A 55 9.24 21.21 -0.56
N ASN A 56 9.44 19.93 -0.26
CA ASN A 56 8.75 18.82 -0.91
C ASN A 56 7.24 18.85 -0.61
N GLN A 57 6.83 19.12 0.64
CA GLN A 57 5.41 19.32 0.94
C GLN A 57 4.79 20.46 0.11
N ASN A 58 5.50 21.57 -0.07
CA ASN A 58 5.01 22.71 -0.84
C ASN A 58 4.88 22.37 -2.35
N VAL A 59 5.78 21.53 -2.89
CA VAL A 59 5.67 21.05 -4.28
C VAL A 59 4.39 20.23 -4.45
N VAL A 60 4.15 19.29 -3.54
CA VAL A 60 2.96 18.40 -3.62
C VAL A 60 1.67 19.19 -3.39
N ARG A 61 1.64 20.18 -2.47
CA ARG A 61 0.44 21.03 -2.26
C ARG A 61 0.02 21.84 -3.48
N LYS A 62 0.90 22.04 -4.47
CA LYS A 62 0.53 22.72 -5.73
C LYS A 62 -0.47 21.92 -6.57
N PHE A 63 -0.65 20.65 -6.30
CA PHE A 63 -1.67 19.81 -6.95
C PHE A 63 -3.08 19.99 -6.38
N ASN A 64 -3.26 20.77 -5.29
CA ASN A 64 -4.60 21.14 -4.82
C ASN A 64 -5.40 21.84 -5.92
N ASN A 65 -6.69 21.53 -5.99
CA ASN A 65 -7.62 22.15 -6.91
C ASN A 65 -9.03 22.27 -6.28
N ASN A 66 -10.07 22.48 -7.11
CA ASN A 66 -11.42 22.72 -6.61
C ASN A 66 -12.06 21.52 -5.90
N ASN A 67 -11.68 20.30 -6.29
CA ASN A 67 -12.24 19.05 -5.77
C ASN A 67 -11.19 18.12 -5.13
N VAL A 68 -9.94 18.58 -4.99
CA VAL A 68 -8.85 17.82 -4.34
C VAL A 68 -8.12 18.68 -3.32
N LYS A 69 -7.95 18.18 -2.10
CA LYS A 69 -7.16 18.80 -1.05
C LYS A 69 -6.14 17.81 -0.50
N ILE A 70 -4.87 18.21 -0.45
CA ILE A 70 -3.75 17.40 0.02
C ILE A 70 -3.31 17.89 1.41
N GLN A 71 -3.19 16.96 2.36
CA GLN A 71 -2.78 17.21 3.73
C GLN A 71 -1.66 16.25 4.12
N PHE A 72 -0.68 16.77 4.86
CA PHE A 72 0.42 15.97 5.40
C PHE A 72 0.14 15.68 6.88
N ILE A 73 0.29 14.42 7.28
CA ILE A 73 0.11 13.98 8.67
C ILE A 73 1.42 13.33 9.13
N ASN A 74 2.10 14.00 10.06
CA ASN A 74 3.30 13.44 10.66
C ASN A 74 2.92 12.42 11.74
N VAL A 75 3.20 11.15 11.46
CA VAL A 75 2.84 10.02 12.33
C VAL A 75 4.00 9.55 13.22
N LYS A 76 5.16 10.21 13.17
CA LYS A 76 6.36 9.84 13.94
C LYS A 76 6.08 9.65 15.42
N ARG A 77 5.35 10.58 16.05
CA ARG A 77 5.01 10.50 17.48
C ARG A 77 4.13 9.30 17.81
N LYS A 78 3.19 8.96 16.93
CA LYS A 78 2.31 7.81 17.12
C LYS A 78 3.11 6.50 17.06
N LEU A 79 4.02 6.38 16.12
CA LEU A 79 4.91 5.22 16.02
C LEU A 79 5.82 5.06 17.22
N SER A 80 6.52 6.11 17.62
CA SER A 80 7.48 6.06 18.73
C SER A 80 6.83 5.75 20.09
N SER A 81 5.54 6.05 20.26
CA SER A 81 4.79 5.71 21.47
C SER A 81 4.26 4.27 21.50
N LEU A 82 4.15 3.62 20.33
CA LEU A 82 3.47 2.33 20.19
C LEU A 82 4.44 1.16 20.04
N THR A 83 5.66 1.38 19.55
CA THR A 83 6.57 0.27 19.23
C THR A 83 8.00 0.57 19.64
N LYS A 84 8.54 -0.24 20.56
CA LYS A 84 9.99 -0.27 20.85
C LYS A 84 10.75 -1.18 19.86
N ASN A 85 10.05 -2.01 19.08
CA ASN A 85 10.62 -3.14 18.35
C ASN A 85 10.10 -3.22 16.90
N LEU A 86 10.09 -2.09 16.15
CA LEU A 86 9.87 -2.18 14.71
C LEU A 86 11.11 -2.81 14.06
N HIS A 87 11.01 -4.06 13.64
CA HIS A 87 12.05 -4.71 12.85
C HIS A 87 11.99 -4.18 11.41
N LEU A 88 12.97 -3.37 11.05
CA LEU A 88 13.17 -2.92 9.68
C LEU A 88 14.19 -3.86 9.02
N ARG A 89 13.83 -4.45 7.89
CA ARG A 89 14.81 -5.04 6.99
C ARG A 89 15.41 -3.95 6.10
N ASP A 90 16.62 -4.18 5.61
CA ASP A 90 17.50 -3.23 4.94
C ASP A 90 16.88 -2.36 3.84
N TYR A 91 15.74 -2.74 3.26
CA TYR A 91 15.06 -2.02 2.18
C TYR A 91 13.63 -1.56 2.51
N TYR A 92 13.11 -1.84 3.70
CA TYR A 92 11.81 -1.34 4.13
C TYR A 92 11.93 -0.14 5.06
N SER A 93 11.26 0.96 4.72
CA SER A 93 11.16 2.12 5.61
C SER A 93 10.05 1.90 6.64
N GLU A 94 10.13 2.59 7.79
CA GLU A 94 9.05 2.60 8.81
C GLU A 94 7.67 2.95 8.23
N SER A 95 7.65 3.60 7.06
CA SER A 95 6.41 4.05 6.41
C SER A 95 5.47 2.91 6.00
N ILE A 96 5.97 1.67 5.83
CA ILE A 96 5.14 0.51 5.51
C ILE A 96 4.12 0.19 6.61
N TYR A 97 4.47 0.43 7.88
CA TYR A 97 3.57 0.16 9.01
C TYR A 97 2.51 1.25 9.22
N PHE A 98 2.63 2.42 8.57
CA PHE A 98 1.71 3.54 8.79
C PHE A 98 0.27 3.19 8.43
N ARG A 99 0.06 2.32 7.45
CA ARG A 99 -1.27 1.86 7.02
C ARG A 99 -2.05 1.15 8.12
N LEU A 100 -1.38 0.50 9.07
CA LEU A 100 -2.02 -0.21 10.19
C LEU A 100 -2.70 0.76 11.19
N PHE A 101 -2.28 2.03 11.22
CA PHE A 101 -2.81 3.05 12.11
C PHE A 101 -3.89 3.93 11.47
N ILE A 102 -4.22 3.71 10.20
CA ILE A 102 -5.25 4.50 9.49
C ILE A 102 -6.58 4.50 10.23
N PRO A 103 -7.14 3.34 10.68
CA PRO A 103 -8.46 3.34 11.30
C PRO A 103 -8.55 4.14 12.60
N SER A 104 -7.46 4.23 13.37
CA SER A 104 -7.46 5.03 14.60
C SER A 104 -7.29 6.54 14.37
N ILE A 105 -6.68 6.92 13.24
CA ILE A 105 -6.52 8.32 12.85
C ILE A 105 -7.80 8.86 12.19
N PHE A 106 -8.45 8.04 11.37
CA PHE A 106 -9.63 8.40 10.58
C PHE A 106 -10.94 7.88 11.19
N LYS A 107 -11.06 7.88 12.50
CA LYS A 107 -12.19 7.34 13.27
C LYS A 107 -13.57 7.92 12.92
N ASP A 108 -13.59 9.09 12.27
CA ASP A 108 -14.81 9.80 11.88
C ASP A 108 -15.28 9.44 10.45
N TYR A 109 -14.52 8.60 9.73
CA TYR A 109 -14.90 8.05 8.42
C TYR A 109 -15.32 6.57 8.57
N ASP A 110 -16.31 6.16 7.78
CA ASP A 110 -16.71 4.74 7.73
C ASP A 110 -15.69 3.89 6.98
N LYS A 111 -15.11 4.46 5.91
CA LYS A 111 -14.13 3.82 5.04
C LYS A 111 -13.00 4.78 4.69
N VAL A 112 -11.83 4.23 4.41
CA VAL A 112 -10.66 4.95 3.90
C VAL A 112 -9.99 4.11 2.81
N ILE A 113 -9.57 4.74 1.72
CA ILE A 113 -8.75 4.12 0.70
C ILE A 113 -7.28 4.34 1.05
N TYR A 114 -6.49 3.28 1.06
CA TYR A 114 -5.04 3.36 1.14
C TYR A 114 -4.41 2.97 -0.20
N LEU A 115 -3.41 3.73 -0.64
CA LEU A 115 -2.66 3.48 -1.87
C LEU A 115 -1.17 3.65 -1.61
N ASP A 116 -0.36 2.73 -2.14
CA ASP A 116 1.10 2.89 -2.16
C ASP A 116 1.52 4.00 -3.14
N SER A 117 2.67 4.60 -2.88
CA SER A 117 3.17 5.77 -3.62
C SER A 117 3.76 5.43 -4.99
N ASP A 118 3.92 4.15 -5.31
CA ASP A 118 4.46 3.63 -6.57
C ASP A 118 3.37 3.07 -7.51
N MET A 119 2.25 3.77 -7.54
CA MET A 119 1.09 3.42 -8.35
C MET A 119 0.79 4.46 -9.43
N VAL A 120 0.04 4.04 -10.44
CA VAL A 120 -0.64 4.93 -11.38
C VAL A 120 -2.13 4.58 -11.37
N ILE A 121 -2.94 5.58 -11.02
CA ILE A 121 -4.39 5.49 -10.94
C ILE A 121 -4.96 5.87 -12.30
N LEU A 122 -5.72 4.96 -12.92
CA LEU A 122 -6.25 5.09 -14.28
C LEU A 122 -7.77 5.26 -14.30
N ASP A 123 -8.41 5.13 -13.15
CA ASP A 123 -9.87 5.25 -12.98
C ASP A 123 -10.20 6.02 -11.70
N ASP A 124 -11.47 6.39 -11.55
CA ASP A 124 -11.94 7.12 -10.37
C ASP A 124 -11.99 6.22 -9.13
N VAL A 125 -11.17 6.55 -8.13
CA VAL A 125 -11.12 5.80 -6.86
C VAL A 125 -12.40 5.91 -6.02
N SER A 126 -13.32 6.81 -6.36
CA SER A 126 -14.65 6.83 -5.75
C SER A 126 -15.39 5.52 -5.96
N LYS A 127 -15.14 4.80 -7.06
CA LYS A 127 -15.69 3.48 -7.31
C LYS A 127 -15.25 2.47 -6.24
N LEU A 128 -13.98 2.53 -5.77
CA LEU A 128 -13.50 1.73 -4.63
C LEU A 128 -14.19 2.13 -3.33
N TYR A 129 -14.34 3.43 -3.10
CA TYR A 129 -14.97 3.95 -1.88
C TYR A 129 -16.41 3.48 -1.72
N HIS A 130 -17.15 3.36 -2.82
CA HIS A 130 -18.56 2.94 -2.82
C HIS A 130 -18.77 1.42 -2.80
N ILE A 131 -17.70 0.61 -2.81
CA ILE A 131 -17.82 -0.83 -2.65
C ILE A 131 -18.45 -1.16 -1.28
N ASP A 132 -19.45 -2.03 -1.28
CA ASP A 132 -20.02 -2.55 -0.04
C ASP A 132 -19.09 -3.61 0.57
N LEU A 133 -18.40 -3.26 1.64
CA LEU A 133 -17.49 -4.14 2.36
C LEU A 133 -18.22 -5.17 3.23
N LYS A 134 -19.53 -4.99 3.49
CA LYS A 134 -20.29 -5.81 4.45
C LYS A 134 -19.53 -5.92 5.79
N ASP A 135 -19.33 -7.15 6.28
CA ASP A 135 -18.59 -7.43 7.52
C ASP A 135 -17.07 -7.59 7.33
N ASN A 136 -16.57 -7.38 6.08
CA ASN A 136 -15.14 -7.49 5.84
C ASN A 136 -14.37 -6.31 6.43
N LEU A 137 -13.14 -6.60 6.83
CA LEU A 137 -12.19 -5.60 7.34
C LEU A 137 -11.62 -4.76 6.20
N VAL A 138 -11.27 -5.44 5.10
CA VAL A 138 -10.68 -4.78 3.93
C VAL A 138 -11.29 -5.31 2.64
N ALA A 139 -11.26 -4.48 1.58
CA ALA A 139 -11.24 -4.98 0.22
C ALA A 139 -9.83 -4.80 -0.34
N ALA A 140 -9.30 -5.82 -1.01
CA ALA A 140 -7.94 -5.87 -1.52
C ALA A 140 -7.84 -6.82 -2.72
N VAL A 141 -6.70 -6.84 -3.39
CA VAL A 141 -6.41 -7.75 -4.50
C VAL A 141 -5.40 -8.79 -4.05
N SER A 142 -5.60 -10.05 -4.42
CA SER A 142 -4.65 -11.15 -4.15
C SER A 142 -3.25 -10.82 -4.68
N ASP A 143 -2.22 -11.18 -3.94
CA ASP A 143 -0.84 -10.88 -4.32
C ASP A 143 -0.38 -11.79 -5.46
N ALA A 144 -0.09 -11.18 -6.62
CA ALA A 144 0.33 -11.92 -7.81
C ALA A 144 1.75 -12.49 -7.70
N VAL A 145 2.61 -11.94 -6.83
CA VAL A 145 3.98 -12.45 -6.63
C VAL A 145 3.94 -13.80 -5.92
N VAL A 146 3.10 -13.93 -4.90
CA VAL A 146 2.87 -15.20 -4.19
C VAL A 146 2.38 -16.29 -5.14
N ALA A 147 1.51 -15.94 -6.09
CA ALA A 147 0.96 -16.90 -7.05
C ALA A 147 2.03 -17.53 -7.99
N LEU A 148 3.23 -16.93 -8.11
CA LEU A 148 4.27 -17.34 -9.06
C LEU A 148 5.29 -18.32 -8.47
N ASP A 149 5.36 -18.49 -7.15
CA ASP A 149 6.38 -19.30 -6.50
C ASP A 149 5.77 -20.24 -5.44
N GLU A 150 6.02 -21.53 -5.56
CA GLU A 150 5.46 -22.55 -4.66
C GLU A 150 5.95 -22.39 -3.21
N ASN A 151 7.17 -21.91 -3.00
CA ASN A 151 7.71 -21.68 -1.66
C ASN A 151 7.01 -20.49 -0.98
N LEU A 152 6.67 -19.45 -1.76
CA LEU A 152 5.88 -18.34 -1.24
C LEU A 152 4.44 -18.75 -0.94
N LYS A 153 3.82 -19.62 -1.78
CA LYS A 153 2.51 -20.19 -1.48
C LYS A 153 2.52 -20.98 -0.18
N ASP A 154 3.53 -21.82 -0.01
CA ASP A 154 3.72 -22.61 1.22
C ASP A 154 3.91 -21.71 2.45
N TYR A 155 4.73 -20.66 2.32
CA TYR A 155 4.97 -19.68 3.35
C TYR A 155 3.68 -18.99 3.82
N VAL A 156 2.86 -18.47 2.90
CA VAL A 156 1.66 -17.73 3.29
C VAL A 156 0.59 -18.65 3.91
N VAL A 157 0.53 -19.92 3.50
CA VAL A 157 -0.43 -20.90 4.05
C VAL A 157 0.06 -21.47 5.38
N ASN A 158 1.34 -21.82 5.49
CA ASN A 158 1.86 -22.58 6.63
C ASN A 158 2.53 -21.73 7.68
N TYR A 159 2.99 -20.51 7.35
CA TYR A 159 3.58 -19.59 8.32
C TYR A 159 2.67 -18.40 8.62
N VAL A 160 2.16 -17.67 7.59
CA VAL A 160 1.23 -16.55 7.81
C VAL A 160 -0.16 -17.07 8.23
N GLY A 161 -0.59 -18.19 7.66
CA GLY A 161 -1.79 -18.90 8.11
C GLY A 161 -3.06 -18.54 7.35
N VAL A 162 -2.98 -18.04 6.12
CA VAL A 162 -4.15 -17.94 5.23
C VAL A 162 -4.63 -19.35 4.84
N ASP A 163 -5.90 -19.50 4.43
CA ASP A 163 -6.44 -20.83 4.14
C ASP A 163 -5.91 -21.39 2.82
N LYS A 164 -5.70 -20.52 1.83
CA LYS A 164 -5.07 -20.83 0.54
C LYS A 164 -4.28 -19.62 0.05
N ALA A 165 -3.30 -19.83 -0.83
CA ALA A 165 -2.39 -18.79 -1.30
C ALA A 165 -3.11 -17.60 -1.98
N GLU A 166 -4.23 -17.87 -2.67
CA GLU A 166 -5.04 -16.84 -3.32
C GLU A 166 -5.74 -15.90 -2.33
N ASP A 167 -5.88 -16.30 -1.07
CA ASP A 167 -6.46 -15.46 -0.02
C ASP A 167 -5.46 -14.44 0.54
N TYR A 168 -4.15 -14.62 0.23
CA TYR A 168 -3.12 -13.67 0.62
C TYR A 168 -3.17 -12.44 -0.30
N PHE A 169 -3.53 -11.30 0.26
CA PHE A 169 -3.70 -10.06 -0.49
C PHE A 169 -2.47 -9.16 -0.43
N ASN A 170 -2.27 -8.37 -1.48
CA ASN A 170 -1.27 -7.31 -1.52
C ASN A 170 -1.77 -6.08 -0.74
N SER A 171 -0.93 -5.55 0.14
CA SER A 171 -1.26 -4.43 1.05
C SER A 171 -1.16 -3.04 0.41
N GLY A 172 -0.72 -2.93 -0.85
CA GLY A 172 -0.48 -1.64 -1.50
C GLY A 172 -1.75 -0.90 -1.92
N MET A 173 -2.87 -1.60 -2.14
CA MET A 173 -4.19 -1.00 -2.37
C MET A 173 -5.21 -1.65 -1.44
N LEU A 174 -5.80 -0.84 -0.55
CA LEU A 174 -6.78 -1.30 0.44
C LEU A 174 -7.97 -0.34 0.49
N VAL A 175 -9.18 -0.90 0.55
CA VAL A 175 -10.35 -0.18 1.06
C VAL A 175 -10.59 -0.68 2.47
N MET A 176 -10.37 0.17 3.47
CA MET A 176 -10.40 -0.20 4.88
C MET A 176 -11.75 0.14 5.51
N ASN A 177 -12.40 -0.82 6.15
CA ASN A 177 -13.59 -0.61 6.97
C ASN A 177 -13.17 -0.15 8.37
N VAL A 178 -13.19 1.16 8.59
CA VAL A 178 -12.67 1.79 9.82
C VAL A 178 -13.38 1.27 11.08
N LYS A 179 -14.71 1.15 11.01
CA LYS A 179 -15.52 0.64 12.12
C LYS A 179 -15.18 -0.81 12.43
N ALA A 180 -15.16 -1.67 11.41
CA ALA A 180 -14.85 -3.10 11.60
C ALA A 180 -13.44 -3.34 12.13
N PHE A 181 -12.44 -2.55 11.69
CA PHE A 181 -11.08 -2.59 12.22
C PHE A 181 -11.05 -2.27 13.72
N LYS A 182 -11.76 -1.21 14.12
CA LYS A 182 -11.86 -0.80 15.53
C LYS A 182 -12.56 -1.86 16.38
N ASP A 183 -13.71 -2.37 15.91
CA ASP A 183 -14.49 -3.38 16.63
C ASP A 183 -13.70 -4.68 16.80
N ALA A 184 -12.89 -5.06 15.79
CA ALA A 184 -12.00 -6.22 15.83
C ALA A 184 -10.66 -5.95 16.54
N LYS A 185 -10.41 -4.71 17.02
CA LYS A 185 -9.18 -4.30 17.72
C LYS A 185 -7.90 -4.64 16.93
N ILE A 186 -7.92 -4.42 15.60
CA ILE A 186 -6.81 -4.86 14.73
C ILE A 186 -5.51 -4.14 15.08
N GLU A 187 -5.54 -2.83 15.38
CA GLU A 187 -4.34 -2.06 15.76
C GLU A 187 -3.73 -2.60 17.07
N GLU A 188 -4.55 -2.83 18.09
CA GLU A 188 -4.09 -3.37 19.37
C GLU A 188 -3.53 -4.78 19.22
N ARG A 189 -4.18 -5.63 18.44
CA ARG A 189 -3.72 -6.99 18.15
C ARG A 189 -2.40 -6.96 17.38
N PHE A 190 -2.26 -6.08 16.37
CA PHE A 190 -1.01 -5.90 15.66
C PHE A 190 0.13 -5.52 16.61
N ILE A 191 -0.08 -4.49 17.46
CA ILE A 191 0.93 -4.02 18.41
C ILE A 191 1.31 -5.14 19.39
N HIS A 192 0.32 -5.90 19.88
CA HIS A 192 0.56 -7.04 20.76
C HIS A 192 1.42 -8.11 20.08
N LEU A 193 1.07 -8.54 18.86
CA LEU A 193 1.82 -9.53 18.10
C LEU A 193 3.25 -9.07 17.82
N LEU A 194 3.41 -7.83 17.38
CA LEU A 194 4.72 -7.24 17.06
C LEU A 194 5.64 -7.21 18.30
N ASN A 195 5.12 -6.79 19.46
CA ASN A 195 5.94 -6.62 20.65
C ASN A 195 6.18 -7.93 21.41
N THR A 196 5.29 -8.93 21.26
CA THR A 196 5.37 -10.17 22.02
C THR A 196 6.08 -11.28 21.27
N TYR A 197 5.82 -11.41 19.97
CA TYR A 197 6.27 -12.56 19.19
C TYR A 197 7.39 -12.20 18.21
N CYS A 198 7.48 -10.94 17.77
CA CYS A 198 8.55 -10.48 16.87
C CYS A 198 8.76 -11.39 15.65
N PHE A 199 7.67 -11.76 14.97
CA PHE A 199 7.72 -12.69 13.85
C PHE A 199 8.73 -12.30 12.78
N SER A 200 9.45 -13.27 12.24
CA SER A 200 10.19 -13.11 11.00
C SER A 200 9.20 -12.98 9.84
N THR A 201 9.41 -12.00 8.95
CA THR A 201 8.42 -11.68 7.90
C THR A 201 9.10 -11.46 6.54
N VAL A 202 8.45 -11.92 5.48
CA VAL A 202 8.87 -11.65 4.10
C VAL A 202 8.38 -10.27 3.68
N ALA A 203 7.12 -9.96 3.98
CA ALA A 203 6.49 -8.67 3.72
C ALA A 203 5.86 -8.15 5.02
N PRO A 204 6.61 -7.35 5.82
CA PRO A 204 6.32 -7.12 7.23
C PRO A 204 4.90 -6.68 7.54
N ASP A 205 4.42 -5.58 6.94
CA ASP A 205 3.06 -5.07 7.18
C ASP A 205 1.99 -5.95 6.52
N GLN A 206 2.29 -6.51 5.35
CA GLN A 206 1.37 -7.35 4.58
C GLN A 206 1.11 -8.69 5.28
N ASP A 207 2.14 -9.32 5.85
CA ASP A 207 2.00 -10.58 6.60
C ASP A 207 1.09 -10.39 7.83
N TYR A 208 1.32 -9.33 8.62
CA TYR A 208 0.47 -9.00 9.76
C TYR A 208 -0.97 -8.71 9.34
N LEU A 209 -1.19 -7.95 8.27
CA LEU A 209 -2.54 -7.66 7.78
C LEU A 209 -3.26 -8.93 7.32
N ASN A 210 -2.59 -9.79 6.56
CA ASN A 210 -3.18 -11.05 6.10
C ASN A 210 -3.54 -11.98 7.25
N ALA A 211 -2.66 -12.12 8.24
CA ALA A 211 -2.91 -12.93 9.43
C ALA A 211 -4.08 -12.37 10.27
N LEU A 212 -4.15 -11.05 10.45
CA LEU A 212 -5.17 -10.40 11.27
C LEU A 212 -6.53 -10.25 10.59
N CYS A 213 -6.54 -10.10 9.26
CA CYS A 213 -7.76 -9.93 8.46
C CYS A 213 -8.29 -11.25 7.89
N LYS A 214 -7.65 -12.39 8.21
CA LYS A 214 -8.03 -13.71 7.72
C LYS A 214 -9.56 -13.91 7.77
N ASN A 215 -10.14 -14.43 6.67
CA ASN A 215 -11.58 -14.69 6.49
C ASN A 215 -12.49 -13.44 6.55
N ARG A 216 -11.91 -12.25 6.52
CA ARG A 216 -12.63 -10.98 6.51
C ARG A 216 -12.07 -10.01 5.45
N VAL A 217 -11.80 -10.55 4.27
CA VAL A 217 -11.28 -9.85 3.09
C VAL A 217 -12.28 -9.96 1.95
N LEU A 218 -12.63 -8.84 1.33
CA LEU A 218 -13.34 -8.82 0.07
C LEU A 218 -12.31 -8.77 -1.06
N HIS A 219 -12.12 -9.87 -1.78
CA HIS A 219 -11.19 -9.91 -2.90
C HIS A 219 -11.76 -9.18 -4.11
N LEU A 220 -10.99 -8.24 -4.63
CA LEU A 220 -11.31 -7.44 -5.82
C LEU A 220 -10.61 -8.01 -7.08
N PRO A 221 -11.13 -7.68 -8.27
CA PRO A 221 -10.44 -7.98 -9.53
C PRO A 221 -9.02 -7.41 -9.57
N SER A 222 -8.08 -8.13 -10.20
CA SER A 222 -6.67 -7.73 -10.28
C SER A 222 -6.45 -6.38 -10.99
N SER A 223 -7.40 -5.92 -11.80
CA SER A 223 -7.39 -4.61 -12.44
C SER A 223 -7.30 -3.43 -11.46
N TRP A 224 -7.71 -3.59 -10.20
CA TRP A 224 -7.63 -2.56 -9.16
C TRP A 224 -6.27 -2.49 -8.44
N ASN A 225 -5.40 -3.46 -8.66
CA ASN A 225 -4.02 -3.46 -8.15
C ASN A 225 -3.15 -4.29 -9.09
N LYS A 226 -3.05 -3.86 -10.35
CA LYS A 226 -2.35 -4.60 -11.40
C LYS A 226 -0.86 -4.55 -11.19
N MET A 227 -0.32 -5.62 -10.66
CA MET A 227 1.11 -5.78 -10.39
C MET A 227 1.89 -6.15 -11.66
N MET A 228 3.16 -5.78 -11.70
CA MET A 228 4.04 -5.97 -12.86
C MET A 228 4.18 -7.44 -13.27
N MET A 229 4.24 -8.33 -12.29
CA MET A 229 4.42 -9.77 -12.49
C MET A 229 3.10 -10.51 -12.82
N ASP A 230 1.94 -9.86 -12.64
CA ASP A 230 0.65 -10.46 -12.94
C ASP A 230 0.44 -10.61 -14.46
N SER A 231 0.52 -11.86 -14.94
CA SER A 231 0.35 -12.18 -16.37
C SER A 231 -1.11 -12.17 -16.83
N LYS A 232 -2.08 -12.15 -15.94
CA LYS A 232 -3.50 -12.15 -16.26
C LYS A 232 -3.84 -10.93 -17.12
N LYS A 233 -4.53 -11.16 -18.23
CA LYS A 233 -5.06 -10.09 -19.08
C LYS A 233 -6.32 -9.53 -18.45
N GLU A 234 -6.42 -8.22 -18.45
CA GLU A 234 -7.62 -7.48 -18.04
C GLU A 234 -8.08 -6.63 -19.22
N ASP A 235 -9.39 -6.55 -19.42
CA ASP A 235 -9.97 -5.71 -20.49
C ASP A 235 -9.83 -4.22 -20.13
N GLU A 236 -9.92 -3.90 -18.85
CA GLU A 236 -9.74 -2.55 -18.29
C GLU A 236 -8.75 -2.59 -17.13
N LEU A 237 -7.87 -1.58 -17.05
CA LEU A 237 -6.96 -1.37 -15.93
C LEU A 237 -7.42 -0.15 -15.13
N HIS A 238 -7.62 -0.32 -13.84
CA HIS A 238 -8.01 0.78 -12.95
C HIS A 238 -6.83 1.33 -12.16
N ILE A 239 -5.92 0.48 -11.67
CA ILE A 239 -4.69 0.88 -10.98
C ILE A 239 -3.56 -0.05 -11.42
N VAL A 240 -2.43 0.55 -11.83
CA VAL A 240 -1.16 -0.17 -12.05
C VAL A 240 -0.26 0.07 -10.85
N HIS A 241 0.29 -1.00 -10.29
CA HIS A 241 1.18 -0.98 -9.15
C HIS A 241 2.58 -1.46 -9.54
N TYR A 242 3.55 -0.59 -9.48
CA TYR A 242 4.96 -0.91 -9.77
C TYR A 242 5.63 -1.43 -8.50
N ASN A 243 5.04 -2.48 -7.92
CA ASN A 243 5.57 -3.10 -6.71
C ASN A 243 6.94 -3.77 -6.93
N MET A 244 7.64 -4.09 -5.87
CA MET A 244 8.95 -4.75 -5.89
C MET A 244 10.02 -3.96 -6.67
N PHE A 245 10.76 -4.61 -7.57
CA PHE A 245 11.98 -4.10 -8.19
C PHE A 245 11.79 -3.50 -9.59
N LEU A 246 10.89 -4.05 -10.41
CA LEU A 246 10.70 -3.66 -11.81
C LEU A 246 9.96 -2.31 -11.94
N LYS A 247 10.61 -1.24 -11.52
CA LYS A 247 10.03 0.11 -11.51
C LYS A 247 10.40 0.88 -12.78
N PRO A 248 9.45 1.58 -13.43
CA PRO A 248 9.70 2.28 -14.71
C PRO A 248 10.72 3.42 -14.61
N TRP A 249 10.96 3.96 -13.42
CA TRP A 249 12.00 4.98 -13.18
C TRP A 249 13.38 4.41 -12.87
N LEU A 250 13.52 3.07 -12.79
CA LEU A 250 14.78 2.37 -12.64
C LEU A 250 15.11 1.55 -13.88
N TYR A 251 14.12 0.90 -14.47
CA TYR A 251 14.28 -0.01 -15.61
C TYR A 251 13.60 0.53 -16.87
N LYS A 252 14.17 0.22 -18.04
CA LYS A 252 13.56 0.48 -19.35
C LYS A 252 12.83 -0.76 -19.85
N GLY A 253 11.75 -0.57 -20.59
CA GLY A 253 10.99 -1.65 -21.20
C GLY A 253 10.20 -2.49 -20.21
N VAL A 254 9.93 -1.98 -19.01
CA VAL A 254 9.07 -2.66 -18.06
C VAL A 254 7.59 -2.55 -18.48
N ARG A 255 6.84 -3.57 -18.14
CA ARG A 255 5.41 -3.63 -18.47
C ARG A 255 4.69 -2.40 -17.89
N TYR A 256 3.79 -1.82 -18.65
CA TYR A 256 2.99 -0.65 -18.26
C TYR A 256 3.79 0.64 -17.99
N GLU A 257 5.06 0.75 -18.37
CA GLU A 257 5.87 1.96 -18.15
C GLU A 257 5.27 3.20 -18.79
N ASP A 258 4.57 3.05 -19.93
CA ASP A 258 3.92 4.16 -20.64
C ASP A 258 2.89 4.89 -19.79
N TYR A 259 2.15 4.16 -18.93
CA TYR A 259 1.22 4.79 -18.00
C TYR A 259 1.95 5.67 -16.97
N PHE A 260 3.09 5.22 -16.46
CA PHE A 260 3.90 6.03 -15.54
C PHE A 260 4.40 7.31 -16.21
N TRP A 261 5.01 7.18 -17.38
CA TRP A 261 5.61 8.32 -18.07
C TRP A 261 4.56 9.31 -18.60
N LYS A 262 3.36 8.86 -18.93
CA LYS A 262 2.20 9.70 -19.30
C LYS A 262 1.90 10.75 -18.22
N TYR A 263 2.01 10.40 -16.95
CA TYR A 263 1.75 11.32 -15.83
C TYR A 263 3.03 11.99 -15.34
N ALA A 264 4.15 11.30 -15.33
CA ALA A 264 5.45 11.82 -14.88
C ALA A 264 5.87 13.08 -15.63
N VAL A 265 5.65 13.14 -16.95
CA VAL A 265 5.97 14.33 -17.79
C VAL A 265 5.24 15.61 -17.35
N ARG A 266 4.16 15.47 -16.56
CA ARG A 266 3.36 16.57 -16.02
C ARG A 266 3.66 16.87 -14.55
N THR A 267 4.75 16.32 -14.02
CA THR A 267 5.25 16.59 -12.67
C THR A 267 6.56 17.37 -12.71
N PRO A 268 6.92 18.12 -11.68
CA PRO A 268 8.19 18.84 -11.64
C PRO A 268 9.42 17.92 -11.57
N PHE A 269 9.22 16.62 -11.34
CA PHE A 269 10.28 15.64 -11.17
C PHE A 269 10.61 14.83 -12.43
N TYR A 270 9.98 15.12 -13.57
CA TYR A 270 10.15 14.34 -14.80
C TYR A 270 11.62 14.11 -15.19
N PHE A 271 12.41 15.20 -15.22
CA PHE A 271 13.81 15.08 -15.63
C PHE A 271 14.66 14.31 -14.64
N SER A 272 14.45 14.48 -13.33
CA SER A 272 15.16 13.70 -12.31
C SER A 272 14.78 12.23 -12.35
N LEU A 273 13.50 11.90 -12.61
CA LEU A 273 13.04 10.53 -12.81
C LEU A 273 13.67 9.87 -14.03
N LYS A 274 13.76 10.61 -15.16
CA LYS A 274 14.45 10.12 -16.36
C LYS A 274 15.95 9.93 -16.14
N GLN A 275 16.58 10.84 -15.41
CA GLN A 275 17.99 10.70 -15.07
C GLN A 275 18.24 9.50 -14.18
N GLY A 276 17.38 9.27 -13.15
CA GLY A 276 17.46 8.09 -12.30
C GLY A 276 17.39 6.77 -13.06
N GLN A 277 16.53 6.71 -14.11
CA GLN A 277 16.47 5.54 -15.02
C GLN A 277 17.76 5.32 -15.80
N VAL A 278 18.45 6.40 -16.20
CA VAL A 278 19.74 6.33 -16.93
C VAL A 278 20.86 5.90 -15.99
N ASP A 279 20.86 6.43 -14.77
CA ASP A 279 21.93 6.23 -13.77
C ASP A 279 21.81 4.90 -13.00
N TYR A 280 20.72 4.13 -13.22
CA TYR A 280 20.52 2.86 -12.55
C TYR A 280 21.43 1.79 -13.11
N SER A 281 22.53 1.52 -12.39
CA SER A 281 23.62 0.70 -12.87
C SER A 281 23.28 -0.80 -12.95
N LYS A 282 24.07 -1.56 -13.71
CA LYS A 282 23.92 -3.02 -13.80
C LYS A 282 24.18 -3.71 -12.47
N GLU A 283 25.05 -3.15 -11.65
CA GLU A 283 25.36 -3.64 -10.31
C GLU A 283 24.13 -3.57 -9.42
N LYS A 284 23.41 -2.42 -9.45
CA LYS A 284 22.14 -2.26 -8.72
C LYS A 284 21.04 -3.18 -9.23
N GLN A 285 20.99 -3.43 -10.55
CA GLN A 285 20.06 -4.40 -11.12
C GLN A 285 20.38 -5.83 -10.64
N GLN A 286 21.66 -6.15 -10.45
CA GLN A 286 22.07 -7.43 -9.91
C GLN A 286 21.72 -7.56 -8.41
N GLU A 287 21.89 -6.47 -7.64
CA GLU A 287 21.47 -6.41 -6.23
C GLU A 287 19.94 -6.66 -6.08
N ASP A 288 19.11 -6.08 -6.95
CA ASP A 288 17.67 -6.34 -6.97
C ASP A 288 17.33 -7.81 -7.20
N LEU A 289 18.04 -8.48 -8.12
CA LEU A 289 17.87 -9.90 -8.38
C LEU A 289 18.26 -10.76 -7.18
N GLU A 290 19.34 -10.40 -6.50
CA GLU A 290 19.80 -11.08 -5.28
C GLU A 290 18.81 -10.86 -4.13
N CYS A 291 18.29 -9.66 -3.97
CA CYS A 291 17.24 -9.38 -2.98
C CYS A 291 15.97 -10.20 -3.24
N SER A 292 15.58 -10.34 -4.51
CA SER A 292 14.42 -11.18 -4.88
C SER A 292 14.64 -12.66 -4.53
N LYS A 293 15.85 -13.21 -4.76
CA LYS A 293 16.18 -14.58 -4.36
C LYS A 293 16.18 -14.76 -2.85
N LYS A 294 16.82 -13.83 -2.12
CA LYS A 294 16.87 -13.86 -0.66
C LYS A 294 15.47 -13.80 -0.02
N MET A 295 14.51 -13.15 -0.68
CA MET A 295 13.13 -13.12 -0.20
C MET A 295 12.53 -14.54 -0.17
N VAL A 296 12.71 -15.33 -1.24
CA VAL A 296 12.24 -16.71 -1.32
C VAL A 296 13.00 -17.62 -0.35
N GLU A 297 14.32 -17.48 -0.26
CA GLU A 297 15.17 -18.21 0.69
C GLU A 297 14.73 -17.95 2.14
N SER A 298 14.44 -16.69 2.48
CA SER A 298 13.90 -16.31 3.79
C SER A 298 12.54 -16.95 4.07
N ALA A 299 11.65 -17.04 3.08
CA ALA A 299 10.37 -17.71 3.23
C ALA A 299 10.53 -19.17 3.62
N LEU A 300 11.48 -19.89 2.97
CA LEU A 300 11.83 -21.28 3.28
C LEU A 300 12.40 -21.45 4.70
N GLU A 301 13.27 -20.52 5.11
CA GLU A 301 13.86 -20.52 6.46
C GLU A 301 12.75 -20.33 7.53
N PHE A 302 11.84 -19.37 7.32
CA PHE A 302 10.79 -19.08 8.30
C PHE A 302 9.76 -20.20 8.45
N LEU A 303 9.54 -21.00 7.41
CA LEU A 303 8.70 -22.20 7.50
C LEU A 303 9.17 -23.22 8.55
N GLN A 304 10.45 -23.16 8.94
CA GLN A 304 11.03 -24.06 9.96
C GLN A 304 10.85 -23.52 11.39
N ASP A 305 10.33 -22.28 11.54
CA ASP A 305 10.14 -21.66 12.85
C ASP A 305 8.73 -21.94 13.39
N ASP A 306 8.66 -22.57 14.55
CA ASP A 306 7.38 -22.80 15.26
C ASP A 306 6.73 -21.50 15.71
N ASN A 307 7.50 -20.39 15.85
CA ASN A 307 6.99 -19.06 16.15
C ASN A 307 6.38 -18.41 14.91
N SER A 308 5.30 -18.95 14.40
CA SER A 308 4.58 -18.50 13.21
C SER A 308 3.25 -17.83 13.56
N PHE A 309 2.76 -16.94 12.67
CA PHE A 309 1.42 -16.36 12.84
C PHE A 309 0.35 -17.45 12.96
N LYS A 310 0.44 -18.50 12.11
CA LYS A 310 -0.51 -19.62 12.11
C LYS A 310 -0.60 -20.28 13.47
N ASN A 311 0.53 -20.64 14.05
CA ASN A 311 0.57 -21.36 15.32
C ASN A 311 0.11 -20.47 16.48
N VAL A 312 0.61 -19.24 16.55
CA VAL A 312 0.28 -18.31 17.63
C VAL A 312 -1.20 -17.94 17.62
N LEU A 313 -1.78 -17.61 16.45
CA LEU A 313 -3.19 -17.24 16.36
C LEU A 313 -4.12 -18.43 16.62
N ALA A 314 -3.75 -19.65 16.22
CA ALA A 314 -4.50 -20.85 16.55
C ALA A 314 -4.56 -21.10 18.08
N LEU A 315 -3.43 -20.91 18.79
CA LEU A 315 -3.38 -21.05 20.25
C LEU A 315 -4.19 -19.95 20.97
N GLN A 316 -4.32 -18.75 20.41
CA GLN A 316 -5.15 -17.68 20.97
C GLN A 316 -6.65 -17.93 20.79
N GLN A 317 -7.06 -18.63 19.73
CA GLN A 317 -8.46 -19.01 19.49
C GLN A 317 -8.92 -20.20 20.33
N ALA A 318 -7.99 -21.04 20.78
CA ALA A 318 -8.28 -22.22 21.61
C ALA A 318 -8.43 -21.90 23.10
N LYS A 319 -8.13 -20.68 23.53
CA LYS A 319 -8.30 -20.16 24.90
C LYS A 319 -9.55 -19.33 25.03
#